data_872f6128c8edcc34e2eb2079458013a6
#
_entry.id   872f6128c8edcc34e2eb2079458013a6
#
_cell.length_a   1.000
_cell.length_b   1.000
_cell.length_c   1.000
_cell.angle_alpha   90.00
_cell.angle_beta   90.00
_cell.angle_gamma   90.00
#
_symmetry.space_group_name_H-M   'P 1'
#
loop_
_entity.id
_entity.type
_entity.pdbx_description
1 polymer ?
#
loop_
_entity_poly.entity_id
_entity_poly.type
_entity_poly.pdbx_seq_one_letter_code
_entity_poly.pdbx_strand_id
1 'polypeptide(L)'
;MQLYTREETIRKINHLGQSCRPFIFIINYLQDASYIEEVASVDPSEVVYNLNGFTNQSSSKDVLSCFEEPVHWNSYPESFDSYRRSFDIVQRNIFAGNSFLTNLTCRTPIETNLSLKDIFFRSKAMYKLWVRDQFTVFSPEIFVRIQQGKISSYPMKGTLDASLPSAVRQLMDDPKEAAEHATIVDLIRNDLSIVADRVSVSRYRYIDKLQTNRGTILQTSSEIQGTLPDNYRENLGHILFKLLPAGSITGAPKKKTMQIISEAETYERGFYTGVMGYFDGSSLDSAVMIRFVEQEGDRMY
;
A
#
# COMPACT_ATOMS: atom_id res chain seq x y z
N MET A 1 -15.44 -10.18 9.80
CA MET A 1 -14.33 -9.74 10.72
C MET A 1 -14.80 -8.62 11.64
N GLN A 2 -14.22 -8.51 12.85
CA GLN A 2 -14.49 -7.44 13.81
C GLN A 2 -13.68 -6.19 13.47
N LEU A 3 -14.31 -5.02 13.52
CA LEU A 3 -13.67 -3.73 13.36
C LEU A 3 -13.14 -3.23 14.72
N TYR A 4 -11.92 -2.72 14.75
CA TYR A 4 -11.23 -2.21 15.92
C TYR A 4 -10.89 -0.74 15.78
N THR A 5 -10.98 0.00 16.89
CA THR A 5 -10.44 1.36 17.00
C THR A 5 -8.91 1.36 17.01
N ARG A 6 -8.31 2.54 16.92
CA ARG A 6 -6.83 2.71 16.95
C ARG A 6 -6.19 2.07 18.19
N GLU A 7 -6.71 2.39 19.37
CA GLU A 7 -6.15 1.89 20.63
C GLU A 7 -6.32 0.37 20.79
N GLU A 8 -7.48 -0.16 20.39
CA GLU A 8 -7.74 -1.60 20.44
C GLU A 8 -6.80 -2.34 19.47
N THR A 9 -6.61 -1.78 18.27
CA THR A 9 -5.70 -2.31 17.26
C THR A 9 -4.28 -2.40 17.77
N ILE A 10 -3.75 -1.30 18.33
CA ILE A 10 -2.40 -1.26 18.89
C ILE A 10 -2.23 -2.32 19.97
N ARG A 11 -3.19 -2.40 20.93
CA ARG A 11 -3.15 -3.39 22.01
C ARG A 11 -3.17 -4.83 21.48
N LYS A 12 -4.07 -5.12 20.52
CA LYS A 12 -4.21 -6.46 19.94
C LYS A 12 -2.95 -6.88 19.19
N ILE A 13 -2.40 -6.00 18.34
CA ILE A 13 -1.15 -6.28 17.60
C ILE A 13 0.02 -6.50 18.57
N ASN A 14 0.16 -5.67 19.60
CA ASN A 14 1.21 -5.82 20.60
C ASN A 14 1.10 -7.17 21.33
N HIS A 15 -0.10 -7.53 21.77
CA HIS A 15 -0.35 -8.79 22.46
C HIS A 15 -0.03 -10.01 21.59
N LEU A 16 -0.50 -10.01 20.34
CA LEU A 16 -0.23 -11.09 19.39
C LEU A 16 1.25 -11.17 19.02
N GLY A 17 1.91 -10.02 18.84
CA GLY A 17 3.35 -9.93 18.58
C GLY A 17 4.20 -10.48 19.72
N GLN A 18 3.90 -10.08 20.96
CA GLN A 18 4.55 -10.58 22.17
C GLN A 18 4.39 -12.10 22.32
N SER A 19 3.19 -12.61 22.03
CA SER A 19 2.87 -14.03 22.11
C SER A 19 3.33 -14.84 20.89
N CYS A 20 3.99 -14.21 19.91
CA CYS A 20 4.43 -14.81 18.64
C CYS A 20 3.29 -15.52 17.89
N ARG A 21 2.03 -15.04 18.04
CA ARG A 21 0.87 -15.63 17.37
C ARG A 21 0.72 -15.03 15.97
N PRO A 22 0.59 -15.86 14.92
CA PRO A 22 0.42 -15.36 13.55
C PRO A 22 -0.92 -14.64 13.37
N PHE A 23 -0.90 -13.47 12.72
CA PHE A 23 -2.10 -12.68 12.42
C PHE A 23 -1.97 -11.93 11.09
N ILE A 24 -3.13 -11.56 10.53
CA ILE A 24 -3.25 -10.57 9.46
C ILE A 24 -3.80 -9.26 10.03
N PHE A 25 -3.46 -8.16 9.38
CA PHE A 25 -3.99 -6.83 9.74
C PHE A 25 -4.30 -6.00 8.49
N ILE A 26 -5.34 -5.18 8.61
CA ILE A 26 -5.79 -4.24 7.59
C ILE A 26 -6.13 -2.94 8.32
N ILE A 27 -5.43 -1.85 8.03
CA ILE A 27 -5.59 -0.56 8.72
C ILE A 27 -5.95 0.48 7.68
N ASN A 28 -7.01 1.25 7.93
CA ASN A 28 -7.45 2.29 7.01
C ASN A 28 -6.52 3.52 7.00
N TYR A 29 -6.72 4.43 6.05
CA TYR A 29 -5.88 5.62 5.86
C TYR A 29 -5.86 6.55 7.08
N LEU A 30 -7.01 6.78 7.71
CA LEU A 30 -7.14 7.63 8.91
C LEU A 30 -6.68 6.95 10.20
N GLN A 31 -6.40 5.65 10.17
CA GLN A 31 -5.93 4.85 11.31
C GLN A 31 -6.95 4.75 12.45
N ASP A 32 -8.22 4.94 12.19
CA ASP A 32 -9.31 4.88 13.15
C ASP A 32 -10.15 3.62 13.04
N ALA A 33 -10.00 2.86 11.96
CA ALA A 33 -10.68 1.61 11.70
C ALA A 33 -9.71 0.53 11.19
N SER A 34 -9.74 -0.66 11.79
CA SER A 34 -8.84 -1.76 11.43
C SER A 34 -9.49 -3.12 11.61
N TYR A 35 -9.05 -4.09 10.80
CA TYR A 35 -9.33 -5.51 10.98
C TYR A 35 -8.05 -6.23 11.41
N ILE A 36 -8.15 -7.05 12.44
CA ILE A 36 -7.04 -7.89 12.92
C ILE A 36 -7.59 -9.27 13.26
N GLU A 37 -7.10 -10.27 12.55
CA GLU A 37 -7.48 -11.65 12.77
C GLU A 37 -6.27 -12.55 12.91
N GLU A 38 -6.34 -13.49 13.88
CA GLU A 38 -5.38 -14.55 13.92
C GLU A 38 -5.54 -15.46 12.71
N VAL A 39 -4.44 -15.88 12.10
CA VAL A 39 -4.45 -16.66 10.85
C VAL A 39 -5.34 -17.90 10.95
N ALA A 40 -5.33 -18.57 12.10
CA ALA A 40 -6.16 -19.76 12.34
C ALA A 40 -7.67 -19.46 12.40
N SER A 41 -8.06 -18.20 12.58
CA SER A 41 -9.46 -17.77 12.73
C SER A 41 -10.01 -17.05 11.50
N VAL A 42 -9.19 -16.82 10.47
CA VAL A 42 -9.64 -16.16 9.25
C VAL A 42 -10.61 -17.04 8.48
N ASP A 43 -11.84 -16.56 8.29
CA ASP A 43 -12.84 -17.23 7.46
C ASP A 43 -12.61 -16.87 5.97
N PRO A 44 -12.26 -17.86 5.11
CA PRO A 44 -12.07 -17.63 3.68
C PRO A 44 -13.34 -17.19 2.93
N SER A 45 -14.51 -17.33 3.54
CA SER A 45 -15.76 -16.79 2.98
C SER A 45 -15.88 -15.28 3.16
N GLU A 46 -15.16 -14.70 4.14
CA GLU A 46 -15.12 -13.26 4.45
C GLU A 46 -13.90 -12.57 3.87
N VAL A 47 -12.73 -13.23 3.94
CA VAL A 47 -11.45 -12.65 3.56
C VAL A 47 -10.57 -13.69 2.87
N VAL A 48 -10.10 -13.34 1.69
CA VAL A 48 -9.10 -14.13 0.97
C VAL A 48 -7.87 -13.24 0.71
N TYR A 49 -6.70 -13.78 0.99
CA TYR A 49 -5.46 -13.06 0.79
C TYR A 49 -4.34 -13.92 0.19
N ASN A 50 -3.42 -13.23 -0.48
CA ASN A 50 -2.09 -13.71 -0.82
C ASN A 50 -1.12 -12.54 -0.63
N LEU A 51 -0.42 -12.54 0.47
CA LEU A 51 0.49 -11.49 0.88
C LEU A 51 1.92 -11.99 0.68
N ASN A 52 2.48 -11.76 -0.49
CA ASN A 52 3.83 -12.19 -0.86
C ASN A 52 4.06 -13.71 -0.64
N GLY A 53 3.07 -14.53 -1.01
CA GLY A 53 3.10 -15.99 -0.83
C GLY A 53 2.51 -16.50 0.48
N PHE A 54 2.30 -15.64 1.49
CA PHE A 54 1.54 -16.01 2.69
C PHE A 54 0.04 -15.91 2.37
N THR A 55 -0.66 -17.05 2.38
CA THR A 55 -2.01 -17.14 1.79
C THR A 55 -2.92 -18.10 2.55
N ASN A 56 -4.23 -17.79 2.55
CA ASN A 56 -5.28 -18.71 2.95
C ASN A 56 -6.05 -19.31 1.75
N GLN A 57 -5.55 -19.11 0.53
CA GLN A 57 -6.14 -19.73 -0.65
C GLN A 57 -5.92 -21.24 -0.61
N SER A 58 -6.99 -22.00 -0.79
CA SER A 58 -6.86 -23.44 -1.08
C SER A 58 -6.25 -23.62 -2.47
N SER A 59 -5.35 -24.61 -2.60
CA SER A 59 -4.67 -24.95 -3.86
C SER A 59 -5.59 -25.56 -4.94
N SER A 60 -6.89 -25.59 -4.72
CA SER A 60 -7.85 -26.15 -5.68
C SER A 60 -7.97 -25.25 -6.92
N LYS A 61 -7.72 -25.83 -8.08
CA LYS A 61 -7.91 -25.22 -9.41
C LYS A 61 -9.37 -24.82 -9.69
N ASP A 62 -10.28 -25.07 -8.79
CA ASP A 62 -11.73 -24.96 -8.94
C ASP A 62 -12.28 -23.52 -8.78
N VAL A 63 -11.42 -22.54 -8.50
CA VAL A 63 -11.87 -21.16 -8.21
C VAL A 63 -11.93 -20.27 -9.46
N LEU A 64 -11.33 -20.66 -10.56
CA LEU A 64 -11.59 -20.02 -11.83
C LEU A 64 -12.86 -20.68 -12.41
N SER A 65 -14.04 -20.25 -11.94
CA SER A 65 -15.27 -20.45 -12.69
C SER A 65 -14.96 -20.08 -14.13
N CYS A 66 -15.31 -20.97 -15.07
CA CYS A 66 -15.20 -20.68 -16.49
C CYS A 66 -16.10 -19.47 -16.79
N PHE A 67 -15.57 -18.28 -16.61
CA PHE A 67 -16.23 -17.07 -17.02
C PHE A 67 -16.11 -17.06 -18.54
N GLU A 68 -17.14 -17.54 -19.20
CA GLU A 68 -17.20 -17.67 -20.68
C GLU A 68 -17.47 -16.32 -21.33
N GLU A 69 -17.96 -15.33 -20.56
CA GLU A 69 -18.27 -14.02 -21.09
C GLU A 69 -17.04 -13.11 -21.20
N PRO A 70 -16.95 -12.28 -22.23
CA PRO A 70 -15.94 -11.24 -22.33
C PRO A 70 -16.00 -10.29 -21.12
N VAL A 71 -14.82 -9.94 -20.58
CA VAL A 71 -14.75 -8.97 -19.47
C VAL A 71 -15.15 -7.58 -19.99
N HIS A 72 -16.20 -7.03 -19.41
CA HIS A 72 -16.58 -5.63 -19.58
C HIS A 72 -15.93 -4.79 -18.48
N TRP A 73 -15.31 -3.68 -18.86
CA TRP A 73 -14.71 -2.74 -17.92
C TRP A 73 -14.78 -1.32 -18.47
N ASN A 74 -15.65 -0.52 -17.88
CA ASN A 74 -15.77 0.89 -18.19
C ASN A 74 -15.40 1.72 -16.95
N SER A 75 -14.69 2.81 -17.17
CA SER A 75 -14.31 3.75 -16.11
C SER A 75 -14.81 5.16 -16.45
N TYR A 76 -15.29 5.86 -15.45
CA TYR A 76 -15.89 7.19 -15.58
C TYR A 76 -15.11 8.19 -14.70
N PRO A 77 -13.90 8.62 -15.12
CA PRO A 77 -13.11 9.55 -14.35
C PRO A 77 -13.83 10.90 -14.23
N GLU A 78 -13.55 11.61 -13.15
CA GLU A 78 -14.08 12.96 -12.97
C GLU A 78 -13.64 13.89 -14.10
N SER A 79 -14.39 14.99 -14.30
CA SER A 79 -14.07 15.98 -15.32
C SER A 79 -12.75 16.70 -14.99
N PHE A 80 -12.06 17.19 -16.04
CA PHE A 80 -10.85 17.97 -15.86
C PHE A 80 -11.06 19.20 -14.95
N ASP A 81 -12.21 19.87 -15.04
CA ASP A 81 -12.51 21.02 -14.21
C ASP A 81 -12.69 20.65 -12.73
N SER A 82 -13.24 19.48 -12.45
CA SER A 82 -13.31 18.95 -11.08
C SER A 82 -11.91 18.64 -10.53
N TYR A 83 -11.14 17.87 -11.28
CA TYR A 83 -9.75 17.57 -10.93
C TYR A 83 -8.92 18.84 -10.72
N ARG A 84 -9.06 19.83 -11.61
CA ARG A 84 -8.33 21.09 -11.53
C ARG A 84 -8.60 21.84 -10.23
N ARG A 85 -9.84 21.87 -9.74
CA ARG A 85 -10.15 22.51 -8.44
C ARG A 85 -9.37 21.87 -7.29
N SER A 86 -9.34 20.55 -7.23
CA SER A 86 -8.59 19.80 -6.23
C SER A 86 -7.07 20.03 -6.37
N PHE A 87 -6.58 20.00 -7.60
CA PHE A 87 -5.17 20.25 -7.92
C PHE A 87 -4.73 21.68 -7.54
N ASP A 88 -5.56 22.70 -7.80
CA ASP A 88 -5.26 24.09 -7.45
C ASP A 88 -5.15 24.30 -5.94
N ILE A 89 -5.89 23.54 -5.12
CA ILE A 89 -5.74 23.55 -3.66
C ILE A 89 -4.36 23.02 -3.26
N VAL A 90 -3.98 21.88 -3.80
CA VAL A 90 -2.68 21.26 -3.54
C VAL A 90 -1.54 22.19 -3.99
N GLN A 91 -1.62 22.70 -5.22
CA GLN A 91 -0.59 23.54 -5.80
C GLN A 91 -0.38 24.83 -5.00
N ARG A 92 -1.45 25.52 -4.57
CA ARG A 92 -1.35 26.69 -3.69
C ARG A 92 -0.63 26.39 -2.38
N ASN A 93 -0.90 25.24 -1.79
CA ASN A 93 -0.26 24.81 -0.55
C ASN A 93 1.22 24.45 -0.75
N ILE A 94 1.59 23.86 -1.88
CA ILE A 94 2.99 23.60 -2.24
C ILE A 94 3.74 24.93 -2.43
N PHE A 95 3.19 25.87 -3.20
CA PHE A 95 3.82 27.20 -3.39
C PHE A 95 3.93 28.02 -2.10
N ALA A 96 2.98 27.84 -1.18
CA ALA A 96 3.04 28.46 0.15
C ALA A 96 4.04 27.76 1.11
N GLY A 97 4.70 26.69 0.69
CA GLY A 97 5.64 25.92 1.52
C GLY A 97 4.97 25.06 2.60
N ASN A 98 3.66 24.84 2.51
CA ASN A 98 2.91 24.02 3.46
C ASN A 98 3.14 22.52 3.27
N SER A 99 3.51 22.10 2.07
CA SER A 99 3.90 20.73 1.72
C SER A 99 4.96 20.74 0.64
N PHE A 100 5.83 19.73 0.63
CA PHE A 100 6.85 19.52 -0.39
C PHE A 100 6.43 18.47 -1.41
N LEU A 101 5.60 17.55 -0.97
CA LEU A 101 5.08 16.43 -1.75
C LEU A 101 3.68 16.12 -1.27
N THR A 102 2.72 16.00 -2.19
CA THR A 102 1.34 15.63 -1.89
C THR A 102 0.86 14.61 -2.91
N ASN A 103 0.32 13.50 -2.45
CA ASN A 103 -0.31 12.50 -3.31
C ASN A 103 -1.82 12.78 -3.37
N LEU A 104 -2.25 13.51 -4.40
CA LEU A 104 -3.66 13.77 -4.68
C LEU A 104 -4.27 12.58 -5.44
N THR A 105 -5.44 12.14 -5.03
CA THR A 105 -6.13 11.00 -5.66
C THR A 105 -7.57 11.34 -6.04
N CYS A 106 -8.10 10.60 -7.01
CA CYS A 106 -9.46 10.77 -7.54
C CYS A 106 -10.15 9.41 -7.54
N ARG A 107 -11.33 9.36 -6.93
CA ARG A 107 -12.18 8.18 -6.94
C ARG A 107 -12.89 8.09 -8.28
N THR A 108 -12.75 6.96 -8.96
CA THR A 108 -13.30 6.79 -10.32
C THR A 108 -14.37 5.69 -10.31
N PRO A 109 -15.63 6.02 -10.60
CA PRO A 109 -16.67 5.02 -10.79
C PRO A 109 -16.31 4.05 -11.91
N ILE A 110 -16.63 2.77 -11.70
CA ILE A 110 -16.45 1.73 -12.72
C ILE A 110 -17.71 0.92 -12.89
N GLU A 111 -17.91 0.42 -14.10
CA GLU A 111 -18.92 -0.59 -14.44
C GLU A 111 -18.21 -1.83 -14.97
N THR A 112 -18.55 -2.98 -14.42
CA THR A 112 -17.97 -4.25 -14.83
C THR A 112 -18.96 -5.38 -14.58
N ASN A 113 -18.83 -6.47 -15.36
CA ASN A 113 -19.53 -7.72 -15.11
C ASN A 113 -18.81 -8.65 -14.12
N LEU A 114 -17.72 -8.18 -13.50
CA LEU A 114 -16.95 -8.94 -12.50
C LEU A 114 -17.36 -8.53 -11.09
N SER A 115 -17.50 -9.50 -10.20
CA SER A 115 -17.53 -9.25 -8.76
C SER A 115 -16.13 -8.87 -8.23
N LEU A 116 -16.06 -8.25 -7.05
CA LEU A 116 -14.77 -8.00 -6.37
C LEU A 116 -13.94 -9.27 -6.22
N LYS A 117 -14.59 -10.41 -6.00
CA LYS A 117 -13.95 -11.72 -5.86
C LYS A 117 -13.37 -12.21 -7.19
N ASP A 118 -14.09 -11.99 -8.30
CA ASP A 118 -13.58 -12.32 -9.64
C ASP A 118 -12.37 -11.48 -9.99
N ILE A 119 -12.39 -10.19 -9.68
CA ILE A 119 -11.26 -9.28 -9.88
C ILE A 119 -10.04 -9.78 -9.06
N PHE A 120 -10.25 -10.19 -7.81
CA PHE A 120 -9.20 -10.74 -6.96
C PHE A 120 -8.54 -11.98 -7.60
N PHE A 121 -9.33 -12.95 -8.06
CA PHE A 121 -8.76 -14.19 -8.61
C PHE A 121 -8.10 -13.99 -9.97
N ARG A 122 -8.57 -13.05 -10.78
CA ARG A 122 -8.01 -12.74 -12.10
C ARG A 122 -6.77 -11.85 -12.03
N SER A 123 -6.58 -11.09 -10.97
CA SER A 123 -5.44 -10.18 -10.81
C SER A 123 -4.17 -10.94 -10.42
N LYS A 124 -3.00 -10.40 -10.82
CA LYS A 124 -1.68 -10.86 -10.41
C LYS A 124 -0.96 -9.71 -9.72
N ALA A 125 -0.58 -9.90 -8.48
CA ALA A 125 0.21 -8.93 -7.72
C ALA A 125 0.96 -9.65 -6.59
N MET A 126 1.99 -8.99 -6.06
CA MET A 126 2.76 -9.48 -4.92
C MET A 126 1.88 -9.57 -3.67
N TYR A 127 1.04 -8.56 -3.45
CA TYR A 127 0.10 -8.51 -2.33
C TYR A 127 -1.32 -8.39 -2.87
N LYS A 128 -2.16 -9.35 -2.50
CA LYS A 128 -3.57 -9.40 -2.90
C LYS A 128 -4.44 -9.64 -1.67
N LEU A 129 -5.54 -8.92 -1.60
CA LEU A 129 -6.54 -9.05 -0.55
C LEU A 129 -7.93 -8.85 -1.14
N TRP A 130 -8.88 -9.68 -0.74
CA TRP A 130 -10.30 -9.49 -0.96
C TRP A 130 -11.02 -9.53 0.38
N VAL A 131 -11.85 -8.53 0.63
CA VAL A 131 -12.76 -8.46 1.78
C VAL A 131 -14.18 -8.44 1.22
N ARG A 132 -14.99 -9.39 1.67
CA ARG A 132 -16.34 -9.62 1.14
C ARG A 132 -17.17 -8.35 1.19
N ASP A 133 -17.81 -8.02 0.05
CA ASP A 133 -18.74 -6.91 -0.15
C ASP A 133 -18.17 -5.53 0.21
N GLN A 134 -16.84 -5.40 0.31
CA GLN A 134 -16.18 -4.14 0.64
C GLN A 134 -15.16 -3.74 -0.43
N PHE A 135 -14.09 -4.51 -0.60
CA PHE A 135 -13.04 -4.14 -1.55
C PHE A 135 -12.15 -5.32 -1.95
N THR A 136 -11.42 -5.10 -3.03
CA THR A 136 -10.27 -5.92 -3.41
C THR A 136 -9.08 -5.05 -3.74
N VAL A 137 -7.87 -5.55 -3.43
CA VAL A 137 -6.62 -4.84 -3.64
C VAL A 137 -5.54 -5.77 -4.21
N PHE A 138 -4.68 -5.21 -5.07
CA PHE A 138 -3.57 -5.93 -5.70
C PHE A 138 -2.35 -5.03 -5.82
N SER A 139 -1.68 -4.87 -4.68
CA SER A 139 -0.58 -3.92 -4.53
C SER A 139 0.79 -4.50 -4.92
N PRO A 140 1.64 -3.71 -5.58
CA PRO A 140 3.05 -4.01 -5.75
C PRO A 140 3.93 -3.38 -4.67
N GLU A 141 3.40 -2.48 -3.82
CA GLU A 141 4.19 -1.60 -2.97
C GLU A 141 4.31 -2.11 -1.56
N ILE A 142 5.55 -2.41 -1.15
CA ILE A 142 5.89 -2.81 0.21
C ILE A 142 5.81 -1.59 1.13
N PHE A 143 5.07 -1.71 2.25
CA PHE A 143 5.09 -0.69 3.29
C PHE A 143 6.34 -0.83 4.15
N VAL A 144 6.39 -1.87 4.99
CA VAL A 144 7.58 -2.26 5.76
C VAL A 144 7.66 -3.77 5.92
N ARG A 145 8.88 -4.26 6.06
CA ARG A 145 9.21 -5.64 6.48
C ARG A 145 10.01 -5.61 7.77
N ILE A 146 9.69 -6.52 8.68
CA ILE A 146 10.47 -6.71 9.91
C ILE A 146 10.95 -8.16 9.93
N GLN A 147 12.26 -8.33 9.98
CA GLN A 147 12.88 -9.63 10.05
C GLN A 147 14.12 -9.58 10.94
N GLN A 148 14.22 -10.49 11.91
CA GLN A 148 15.36 -10.59 12.83
C GLN A 148 15.74 -9.26 13.51
N GLY A 149 14.75 -8.48 13.96
CA GLY A 149 14.94 -7.18 14.61
C GLY A 149 15.33 -6.03 13.67
N LYS A 150 15.37 -6.27 12.36
CA LYS A 150 15.56 -5.22 11.35
C LYS A 150 14.23 -4.85 10.69
N ILE A 151 14.00 -3.56 10.56
CA ILE A 151 12.90 -3.01 9.76
C ILE A 151 13.46 -2.49 8.44
N SER A 152 12.76 -2.79 7.34
CA SER A 152 13.17 -2.36 5.99
C SER A 152 11.97 -1.79 5.24
N SER A 153 12.22 -0.81 4.38
CA SER A 153 11.26 -0.29 3.40
C SER A 153 11.93 -0.15 2.03
N TYR A 154 11.11 -0.21 0.97
CA TYR A 154 11.59 -0.33 -0.40
C TYR A 154 10.91 0.72 -1.30
N PRO A 155 11.21 2.03 -1.13
CA PRO A 155 10.64 3.06 -1.98
C PRO A 155 10.98 2.84 -3.45
N MET A 156 9.96 3.00 -4.29
CA MET A 156 10.03 2.81 -5.73
C MET A 156 9.62 4.10 -6.44
N LYS A 157 10.41 4.53 -7.45
CA LYS A 157 10.09 5.67 -8.32
C LYS A 157 10.68 5.45 -9.70
N GLY A 158 10.04 6.09 -10.69
CA GLY A 158 10.47 5.96 -12.07
C GLY A 158 10.13 4.61 -12.67
N THR A 159 9.43 4.63 -13.78
CA THR A 159 9.03 3.41 -14.51
C THR A 159 9.26 3.63 -15.99
N LEU A 160 9.90 2.66 -16.65
CA LEU A 160 10.15 2.73 -18.08
C LEU A 160 9.91 1.35 -18.72
N ASP A 161 9.44 1.33 -19.96
CA ASP A 161 9.31 0.10 -20.73
C ASP A 161 10.70 -0.50 -21.00
N ALA A 162 10.90 -1.76 -20.62
CA ALA A 162 12.17 -2.45 -20.79
C ALA A 162 12.55 -2.71 -22.25
N SER A 163 11.59 -2.63 -23.18
CA SER A 163 11.83 -2.83 -24.63
C SER A 163 12.47 -1.61 -25.30
N LEU A 164 12.47 -0.45 -24.65
CA LEU A 164 13.06 0.76 -25.21
C LEU A 164 14.60 0.65 -25.30
N PRO A 165 15.20 1.19 -26.37
CA PRO A 165 16.66 1.21 -26.49
C PRO A 165 17.33 1.88 -25.29
N SER A 166 18.30 1.22 -24.69
CA SER A 166 19.03 1.74 -23.52
C SER A 166 18.14 2.15 -22.34
N ALA A 167 16.99 1.48 -22.13
CA ALA A 167 15.99 1.82 -21.11
C ALA A 167 16.58 1.99 -19.70
N VAL A 168 17.50 1.11 -19.29
CA VAL A 168 18.20 1.22 -18.01
C VAL A 168 18.93 2.55 -17.88
N ARG A 169 19.69 2.93 -18.92
CA ARG A 169 20.47 4.16 -18.92
C ARG A 169 19.55 5.39 -18.91
N GLN A 170 18.50 5.39 -19.75
CA GLN A 170 17.52 6.47 -19.77
C GLN A 170 16.91 6.69 -18.37
N LEU A 171 16.48 5.60 -17.71
CA LEU A 171 15.88 5.69 -16.37
C LEU A 171 16.87 6.14 -15.28
N MET A 172 18.13 5.68 -15.37
CA MET A 172 19.15 6.02 -14.37
C MET A 172 19.72 7.44 -14.54
N ASP A 173 19.82 7.94 -15.78
CA ASP A 173 20.39 9.24 -16.10
C ASP A 173 19.35 10.37 -16.07
N ASP A 174 18.04 10.07 -15.90
CA ASP A 174 17.00 11.10 -15.82
C ASP A 174 17.13 11.91 -14.51
N PRO A 175 17.42 13.23 -14.59
CA PRO A 175 17.63 14.05 -13.42
C PRO A 175 16.36 14.30 -12.60
N LYS A 176 15.19 14.32 -13.25
CA LYS A 176 13.89 14.48 -12.57
C LYS A 176 13.59 13.24 -11.74
N GLU A 177 13.68 12.05 -12.34
CA GLU A 177 13.47 10.78 -11.64
C GLU A 177 14.48 10.61 -10.49
N ALA A 178 15.74 11.04 -10.70
CA ALA A 178 16.75 11.01 -9.65
C ALA A 178 16.38 11.90 -8.45
N ALA A 179 15.90 13.13 -8.69
CA ALA A 179 15.50 14.06 -7.65
C ALA A 179 14.24 13.58 -6.89
N GLU A 180 13.23 13.08 -7.61
CA GLU A 180 12.02 12.51 -7.00
C GLU A 180 12.36 11.28 -6.15
N HIS A 181 13.26 10.41 -6.64
CA HIS A 181 13.70 9.24 -5.90
C HIS A 181 14.49 9.61 -4.63
N ALA A 182 15.38 10.60 -4.70
CA ALA A 182 16.09 11.10 -3.53
C ALA A 182 15.14 11.64 -2.47
N THR A 183 14.11 12.37 -2.89
CA THR A 183 13.09 12.93 -1.98
C THR A 183 12.31 11.84 -1.25
N ILE A 184 11.86 10.80 -1.95
CA ILE A 184 11.11 9.71 -1.30
C ILE A 184 12.01 8.85 -0.40
N VAL A 185 13.27 8.63 -0.79
CA VAL A 185 14.25 7.91 0.05
C VAL A 185 14.50 8.65 1.35
N ASP A 186 14.69 9.99 1.30
CA ASP A 186 14.88 10.78 2.52
C ASP A 186 13.63 10.78 3.41
N LEU A 187 12.44 10.91 2.82
CA LEU A 187 11.18 10.81 3.55
C LEU A 187 11.06 9.48 4.31
N ILE A 188 11.27 8.35 3.64
CA ILE A 188 11.16 7.02 4.25
C ILE A 188 12.28 6.77 5.26
N ARG A 189 13.50 7.27 5.02
CA ARG A 189 14.59 7.23 6.00
C ARG A 189 14.22 7.95 7.28
N ASN A 190 13.62 9.14 7.16
CA ASN A 190 13.14 9.90 8.32
C ASN A 190 12.00 9.18 9.05
N ASP A 191 11.05 8.58 8.32
CA ASP A 191 9.97 7.78 8.91
C ASP A 191 10.53 6.62 9.72
N LEU A 192 11.44 5.81 9.16
CA LEU A 192 12.02 4.68 9.88
C LEU A 192 12.81 5.12 11.11
N SER A 193 13.43 6.31 11.09
CA SER A 193 14.18 6.86 12.22
C SER A 193 13.30 7.18 13.45
N ILE A 194 11.97 7.22 13.29
CA ILE A 194 11.03 7.40 14.41
C ILE A 194 10.97 6.14 15.30
N VAL A 195 11.24 4.98 14.71
CA VAL A 195 11.01 3.67 15.36
C VAL A 195 12.25 2.78 15.43
N ALA A 196 13.33 3.15 14.73
CA ALA A 196 14.53 2.33 14.60
C ALA A 196 15.80 3.16 14.72
N ASP A 197 16.86 2.53 15.22
CA ASP A 197 18.22 3.07 15.27
C ASP A 197 19.01 2.67 14.02
N ARG A 198 20.14 3.37 13.78
CA ARG A 198 21.10 3.09 12.71
C ARG A 198 20.45 2.98 11.33
N VAL A 199 19.48 3.87 11.06
CA VAL A 199 18.78 3.87 9.78
C VAL A 199 19.74 4.31 8.67
N SER A 200 19.85 3.47 7.65
CA SER A 200 20.74 3.68 6.51
C SER A 200 20.11 3.17 5.21
N VAL A 201 20.59 3.72 4.08
CA VAL A 201 20.22 3.22 2.75
C VAL A 201 21.21 2.11 2.39
N SER A 202 20.75 0.86 2.46
CA SER A 202 21.59 -0.32 2.19
C SER A 202 21.85 -0.52 0.69
N ARG A 203 20.86 -0.15 -0.15
CA ARG A 203 20.96 -0.16 -1.61
C ARG A 203 20.26 1.06 -2.17
N TYR A 204 20.94 1.82 -3.03
CA TYR A 204 20.39 3.05 -3.60
C TYR A 204 20.20 2.93 -5.12
N ARG A 205 18.99 3.27 -5.60
CA ARG A 205 18.60 3.35 -7.03
C ARG A 205 19.04 2.13 -7.85
N TYR A 206 18.69 0.93 -7.41
CA TYR A 206 18.87 -0.27 -8.23
C TYR A 206 17.66 -0.50 -9.13
N ILE A 207 17.86 -1.26 -10.20
CA ILE A 207 16.80 -1.56 -11.18
C ILE A 207 16.10 -2.86 -10.81
N ASP A 208 14.78 -2.77 -10.65
CA ASP A 208 13.86 -3.91 -10.61
C ASP A 208 13.22 -4.13 -11.97
N LYS A 209 13.05 -5.39 -12.37
CA LYS A 209 12.33 -5.80 -13.56
C LYS A 209 10.99 -6.39 -13.17
N LEU A 210 9.92 -5.75 -13.58
CA LEU A 210 8.55 -6.18 -13.26
C LEU A 210 7.88 -6.71 -14.53
N GLN A 211 7.37 -7.95 -14.47
CA GLN A 211 6.56 -8.52 -15.52
C GLN A 211 5.13 -8.05 -15.40
N THR A 212 4.58 -7.45 -16.44
CA THR A 212 3.19 -7.04 -16.54
C THR A 212 2.48 -7.79 -17.67
N ASN A 213 1.16 -7.67 -17.75
CA ASN A 213 0.38 -8.21 -18.88
C ASN A 213 0.68 -7.53 -20.22
N ARG A 214 1.35 -6.37 -20.23
CA ARG A 214 1.72 -5.60 -21.43
C ARG A 214 3.21 -5.68 -21.76
N GLY A 215 4.00 -6.40 -20.97
CA GLY A 215 5.46 -6.52 -21.15
C GLY A 215 6.24 -6.29 -19.87
N THR A 216 7.55 -6.25 -19.99
CA THR A 216 8.45 -5.98 -18.86
C THR A 216 8.65 -4.48 -18.69
N ILE A 217 8.51 -4.00 -17.47
CA ILE A 217 8.86 -2.64 -17.09
C ILE A 217 10.07 -2.64 -16.16
N LEU A 218 10.89 -1.60 -16.27
CA LEU A 218 11.97 -1.29 -15.36
C LEU A 218 11.47 -0.28 -14.34
N GLN A 219 11.89 -0.45 -13.09
CA GLN A 219 11.58 0.48 -12.01
C GLN A 219 12.84 0.71 -11.17
N THR A 220 13.07 1.94 -10.71
CA THR A 220 14.13 2.20 -9.74
C THR A 220 13.62 2.00 -8.33
N SER A 221 14.37 1.26 -7.53
CA SER A 221 14.08 0.97 -6.13
C SER A 221 15.27 1.32 -5.25
N SER A 222 15.02 1.60 -3.98
CA SER A 222 16.06 1.66 -2.94
C SER A 222 15.64 0.81 -1.76
N GLU A 223 16.60 0.37 -0.97
CA GLU A 223 16.36 -0.36 0.27
C GLU A 223 16.89 0.47 1.44
N ILE A 224 16.01 0.73 2.40
CA ILE A 224 16.33 1.48 3.62
C ILE A 224 16.11 0.54 4.78
N GLN A 225 17.09 0.42 5.67
CA GLN A 225 17.05 -0.47 6.82
C GLN A 225 17.36 0.27 8.12
N GLY A 226 16.73 -0.18 9.21
CA GLY A 226 17.02 0.24 10.57
C GLY A 226 17.00 -0.94 11.53
N THR A 227 17.54 -0.76 12.73
CA THR A 227 17.54 -1.76 13.79
C THR A 227 16.47 -1.39 14.82
N LEU A 228 15.52 -2.27 15.05
CA LEU A 228 14.48 -2.10 16.06
C LEU A 228 15.04 -2.42 17.47
N PRO A 229 14.45 -1.85 18.53
CA PRO A 229 14.73 -2.25 19.91
C PRO A 229 14.46 -3.75 20.14
N ASP A 230 15.15 -4.38 21.09
CA ASP A 230 15.01 -5.81 21.38
C ASP A 230 13.57 -6.23 21.73
N ASN A 231 12.81 -5.33 22.37
CA ASN A 231 11.41 -5.55 22.73
C ASN A 231 10.40 -5.16 21.61
N TYR A 232 10.82 -5.09 20.35
CA TYR A 232 9.97 -4.64 19.24
C TYR A 232 8.69 -5.46 19.08
N ARG A 233 8.71 -6.75 19.40
CA ARG A 233 7.52 -7.63 19.27
C ARG A 233 6.38 -7.20 20.18
N GLU A 234 6.68 -6.72 21.38
CA GLU A 234 5.71 -6.17 22.33
C GLU A 234 5.16 -4.80 21.89
N ASN A 235 5.81 -4.19 20.92
CA ASN A 235 5.53 -2.84 20.43
C ASN A 235 5.18 -2.77 18.95
N LEU A 236 4.89 -3.91 18.29
CA LEU A 236 4.59 -3.95 16.84
C LEU A 236 3.48 -2.99 16.44
N GLY A 237 2.39 -2.93 17.22
CA GLY A 237 1.31 -1.99 16.98
C GLY A 237 1.76 -0.54 17.06
N HIS A 238 2.50 -0.18 18.09
CA HIS A 238 3.05 1.17 18.22
C HIS A 238 4.00 1.53 17.08
N ILE A 239 4.85 0.58 16.65
CA ILE A 239 5.77 0.76 15.52
C ILE A 239 4.99 1.06 14.25
N LEU A 240 4.00 0.24 13.90
CA LEU A 240 3.18 0.44 12.71
C LEU A 240 2.47 1.80 12.74
N PHE A 241 1.80 2.13 13.84
CA PHE A 241 1.02 3.37 13.94
C PHE A 241 1.87 4.65 14.00
N LYS A 242 3.13 4.58 14.41
CA LYS A 242 4.08 5.71 14.30
C LYS A 242 4.50 5.97 12.85
N LEU A 243 4.51 4.95 12.01
CA LEU A 243 4.88 5.06 10.60
C LEU A 243 3.71 5.48 9.70
N LEU A 244 2.46 5.30 10.17
CA LEU A 244 1.26 5.61 9.41
C LEU A 244 0.88 7.11 9.48
N PRO A 245 0.18 7.61 8.42
CA PRO A 245 -0.01 6.95 7.14
C PRO A 245 1.32 6.81 6.39
N ALA A 246 1.38 5.90 5.42
CA ALA A 246 2.59 5.69 4.64
C ALA A 246 2.99 6.98 3.90
N GLY A 247 4.28 7.36 4.01
CA GLY A 247 4.77 8.61 3.43
C GLY A 247 4.67 8.64 1.90
N SER A 248 4.85 7.49 1.24
CA SER A 248 4.80 7.34 -0.21
C SER A 248 3.45 7.71 -0.83
N ILE A 249 2.34 7.50 -0.09
CA ILE A 249 0.97 7.78 -0.56
C ILE A 249 0.34 9.01 0.11
N THR A 250 1.02 9.64 1.02
CA THR A 250 0.56 10.87 1.68
C THR A 250 1.36 12.07 1.19
N GLY A 251 2.65 12.07 1.47
CA GLY A 251 3.57 13.17 1.21
C GLY A 251 4.22 13.69 2.48
N ALA A 252 4.81 14.88 2.41
CA ALA A 252 5.59 15.48 3.48
C ALA A 252 5.39 17.01 3.59
N PRO A 253 5.31 17.56 4.83
CA PRO A 253 5.20 16.90 6.14
C PRO A 253 3.86 16.21 6.34
N LYS A 254 3.82 14.99 6.86
CA LYS A 254 2.62 14.14 6.90
C LYS A 254 1.37 14.85 7.45
N LYS A 255 1.46 15.42 8.66
CA LYS A 255 0.29 16.05 9.33
C LYS A 255 -0.33 17.16 8.50
N LYS A 256 0.49 18.05 7.94
CA LYS A 256 0.00 19.16 7.11
C LYS A 256 -0.52 18.67 5.76
N THR A 257 0.17 17.70 5.18
CA THR A 257 -0.24 17.13 3.90
C THR A 257 -1.57 16.38 4.01
N MET A 258 -1.84 15.66 5.11
CA MET A 258 -3.15 15.05 5.36
C MET A 258 -4.29 16.09 5.40
N GLN A 259 -4.06 17.25 6.00
CA GLN A 259 -5.04 18.35 5.99
C GLN A 259 -5.30 18.85 4.57
N ILE A 260 -4.24 19.05 3.78
CA ILE A 260 -4.35 19.49 2.37
C ILE A 260 -5.12 18.46 1.54
N ILE A 261 -4.85 17.18 1.74
CA ILE A 261 -5.56 16.09 1.06
C ILE A 261 -7.05 16.13 1.43
N SER A 262 -7.38 16.25 2.72
CA SER A 262 -8.77 16.35 3.19
C SER A 262 -9.52 17.58 2.67
N GLU A 263 -8.82 18.69 2.36
CA GLU A 263 -9.41 19.88 1.75
C GLU A 263 -9.57 19.72 0.23
N ALA A 264 -8.66 18.97 -0.42
CA ALA A 264 -8.61 18.86 -1.87
C ALA A 264 -9.45 17.71 -2.42
N GLU A 265 -9.50 16.57 -1.75
CA GLU A 265 -10.24 15.39 -2.19
C GLU A 265 -11.73 15.53 -1.85
N THR A 266 -12.60 15.06 -2.75
CA THR A 266 -14.06 15.16 -2.62
C THR A 266 -14.69 13.91 -2.00
N TYR A 267 -13.87 12.98 -1.50
CA TYR A 267 -14.28 11.71 -0.91
C TYR A 267 -13.33 11.30 0.23
N GLU A 268 -13.76 10.35 1.04
CA GLU A 268 -12.93 9.75 2.07
C GLU A 268 -12.23 8.52 1.52
N ARG A 269 -10.92 8.40 1.73
CA ARG A 269 -10.11 7.28 1.23
C ARG A 269 -10.47 5.93 1.86
N GLY A 270 -11.05 5.91 3.06
CA GLY A 270 -11.40 4.67 3.74
C GLY A 270 -10.20 3.73 3.89
N PHE A 271 -10.30 2.52 3.36
CA PHE A 271 -9.20 1.56 3.31
C PHE A 271 -8.24 1.77 2.14
N TYR A 272 -8.63 2.50 1.09
CA TYR A 272 -7.70 2.89 0.04
C TYR A 272 -6.55 3.72 0.61
N THR A 273 -5.33 3.43 0.20
CA THR A 273 -4.09 4.01 0.74
C THR A 273 -3.83 3.74 2.23
N GLY A 274 -4.59 2.87 2.85
CA GLY A 274 -4.23 2.26 4.12
C GLY A 274 -3.14 1.19 3.95
N VAL A 275 -2.94 0.35 4.94
CA VAL A 275 -1.95 -0.73 4.90
C VAL A 275 -2.56 -2.08 5.27
N MET A 276 -2.06 -3.12 4.64
CA MET A 276 -2.35 -4.52 4.96
C MET A 276 -1.07 -5.30 5.16
N GLY A 277 -1.13 -6.35 5.95
CA GLY A 277 0.04 -7.20 6.15
C GLY A 277 -0.25 -8.41 7.03
N TYR A 278 0.81 -9.13 7.31
CA TYR A 278 0.78 -10.28 8.21
C TYR A 278 2.01 -10.30 9.11
N PHE A 279 1.85 -10.97 10.22
CA PHE A 279 2.93 -11.42 11.09
C PHE A 279 2.85 -12.94 11.19
N ASP A 280 3.95 -13.64 10.91
CA ASP A 280 3.99 -15.12 10.90
C ASP A 280 4.39 -15.73 12.25
N GLY A 281 4.57 -14.91 13.29
CA GLY A 281 5.10 -15.27 14.61
C GLY A 281 6.57 -14.90 14.78
N SER A 282 7.28 -14.59 13.69
CA SER A 282 8.69 -14.21 13.71
C SER A 282 8.99 -12.94 12.90
N SER A 283 8.38 -12.82 11.76
CA SER A 283 8.60 -11.77 10.76
C SER A 283 7.29 -11.09 10.40
N LEU A 284 7.35 -9.81 10.05
CA LEU A 284 6.22 -9.03 9.55
C LEU A 284 6.49 -8.60 8.11
N ASP A 285 5.49 -8.76 7.25
CA ASP A 285 5.51 -8.23 5.87
C ASP A 285 4.20 -7.47 5.60
N SER A 286 4.30 -6.30 4.97
CA SER A 286 3.15 -5.42 4.78
C SER A 286 3.24 -4.61 3.50
N ALA A 287 2.08 -4.19 3.01
CA ALA A 287 1.94 -3.43 1.78
C ALA A 287 0.99 -2.25 1.96
N VAL A 288 1.23 -1.20 1.18
CA VAL A 288 0.29 -0.09 1.02
C VAL A 288 -0.87 -0.54 0.14
N MET A 289 -2.10 -0.22 0.50
CA MET A 289 -3.29 -0.62 -0.27
C MET A 289 -3.54 0.34 -1.43
N ILE A 290 -2.84 0.10 -2.53
CA ILE A 290 -3.03 0.75 -3.83
C ILE A 290 -3.42 -0.29 -4.88
N ARG A 291 -3.89 0.14 -6.07
CA ARG A 291 -4.54 -0.74 -7.05
C ARG A 291 -5.77 -1.39 -6.41
N PHE A 292 -6.70 -0.57 -6.10
CA PHE A 292 -7.81 -0.83 -5.19
C PHE A 292 -9.14 -0.71 -5.95
N VAL A 293 -10.05 -1.63 -5.71
CA VAL A 293 -11.44 -1.54 -6.16
C VAL A 293 -12.33 -1.73 -4.95
N GLU A 294 -13.21 -0.78 -4.69
CA GLU A 294 -14.18 -0.84 -3.59
C GLU A 294 -15.61 -0.88 -4.10
N GLN A 295 -16.50 -1.35 -3.26
CA GLN A 295 -17.93 -1.40 -3.54
C GLN A 295 -18.70 -0.66 -2.44
N GLU A 296 -19.58 0.23 -2.84
CA GLU A 296 -20.55 0.90 -1.98
C GLU A 296 -21.97 0.66 -2.54
N GLY A 297 -22.73 -0.19 -1.84
CA GLY A 297 -24.01 -0.66 -2.37
C GLY A 297 -23.83 -1.35 -3.72
N ASP A 298 -24.52 -0.86 -4.74
CA ASP A 298 -24.46 -1.41 -6.11
C ASP A 298 -23.36 -0.75 -6.98
N ARG A 299 -22.56 0.15 -6.44
CA ARG A 299 -21.54 0.89 -7.20
C ARG A 299 -20.14 0.43 -6.85
N MET A 300 -19.30 0.32 -7.88
CA MET A 300 -17.85 0.07 -7.73
C MET A 300 -17.04 1.30 -8.13
N TYR A 301 -15.86 1.41 -7.52
CA TYR A 301 -14.94 2.50 -7.74
C TYR A 301 -13.50 2.02 -7.82
#